data_394d5fbba277d737489d29c867e1ef1b
#
_entry.id   394d5fbba277d737489d29c867e1ef1b
#
_cell.length_a   1.000
_cell.length_b   1.000
_cell.length_c   1.000
_cell.angle_alpha   90.00
_cell.angle_beta   90.00
_cell.angle_gamma   90.00
#
_symmetry.space_group_name_H-M   'P 1'
#
loop_
_entity.id
_entity.type
_entity.pdbx_description
1 polymer ?
#
loop_
_entity_poly.entity_id
_entity_poly.type
_entity_poly.pdbx_seq_one_letter_code
_entity_poly.pdbx_strand_id
1 'polypeptide(L)'
;MKNPIILLTVFAVLNLSACEKPQDTLRALQDDVSTYSATPSDDLAARIDAGFAKLDTQVAKLRDRGKTAEVESIASQRDALQAQYAAARMTASLLKAKEAAVNVGQAFRKVGEALGQALKNASTNQE
;
A
#
# COMPACT_ATOMS: atom_id res chain seq x y z
N MET A 1 -15.53 40.92 -7.23
CA MET A 1 -14.56 41.22 -6.16
C MET A 1 -14.32 40.05 -5.18
N LYS A 2 -14.95 38.90 -5.34
CA LYS A 2 -14.69 37.71 -4.51
C LYS A 2 -13.53 36.85 -5.05
N ASN A 3 -13.12 37.04 -6.30
CA ASN A 3 -12.12 36.20 -6.96
C ASN A 3 -10.67 36.38 -6.45
N PRO A 4 -10.21 37.56 -6.00
CA PRO A 4 -8.83 37.70 -5.53
C PRO A 4 -8.57 36.98 -4.18
N ILE A 5 -9.57 36.81 -3.34
CA ILE A 5 -9.39 36.12 -2.04
C ILE A 5 -9.29 34.61 -2.25
N ILE A 6 -10.05 34.06 -3.19
CA ILE A 6 -10.00 32.64 -3.54
C ILE A 6 -8.67 32.29 -4.20
N LEU A 7 -8.16 33.17 -5.07
CA LEU A 7 -6.86 33.00 -5.71
C LEU A 7 -5.71 33.01 -4.69
N LEU A 8 -5.80 33.87 -3.67
CA LEU A 8 -4.80 33.95 -2.61
C LEU A 8 -4.79 32.67 -1.75
N THR A 9 -5.95 32.09 -1.48
CA THR A 9 -6.07 30.87 -0.69
C THR A 9 -5.48 29.66 -1.46
N VAL A 10 -5.76 29.57 -2.76
CA VAL A 10 -5.20 28.52 -3.63
C VAL A 10 -3.68 28.66 -3.74
N PHE A 11 -3.17 29.88 -3.83
CA PHE A 11 -1.75 30.14 -3.89
C PHE A 11 -1.02 29.78 -2.59
N ALA A 12 -1.66 30.00 -1.44
CA ALA A 12 -1.11 29.63 -0.14
C ALA A 12 -1.00 28.11 0.01
N VAL A 13 -1.98 27.35 -0.47
CA VAL A 13 -1.96 25.87 -0.46
C VAL A 13 -0.85 25.34 -1.38
N LEU A 14 -0.66 25.93 -2.55
CA LEU A 14 0.41 25.57 -3.48
C LEU A 14 1.80 25.87 -2.89
N ASN A 15 1.95 26.98 -2.18
CA ASN A 15 3.18 27.33 -1.50
C ASN A 15 3.52 26.39 -0.35
N LEU A 16 2.53 25.95 0.42
CA LEU A 16 2.71 24.96 1.48
C LEU A 16 3.18 23.61 0.91
N SER A 17 2.65 23.18 -0.23
CA SER A 17 3.11 21.97 -0.93
C SER A 17 4.54 22.12 -1.45
N ALA A 18 4.93 23.31 -1.94
CA ALA A 18 6.26 23.59 -2.45
C ALA A 18 7.32 23.67 -1.35
N CYS A 19 6.93 23.96 -0.09
CA CYS A 19 7.82 24.05 1.06
C CYS A 19 8.02 22.72 1.79
N GLU A 20 7.36 21.66 1.38
CA GLU A 20 7.46 20.35 2.01
C GLU A 20 8.85 19.76 1.81
N LYS A 21 9.50 19.39 2.91
CA LYS A 21 10.86 18.86 2.89
C LYS A 21 10.85 17.36 2.59
N PRO A 22 11.89 16.82 1.92
CA PRO A 22 12.01 15.38 1.68
C PRO A 22 11.94 14.54 2.96
N GLN A 23 12.45 15.06 4.07
CA GLN A 23 12.41 14.40 5.37
C GLN A 23 10.99 14.23 5.89
N ASP A 24 10.12 15.22 5.65
CA ASP A 24 8.70 15.12 6.02
C ASP A 24 7.99 14.05 5.19
N THR A 25 8.31 13.97 3.90
CA THR A 25 7.80 12.92 3.01
C THR A 25 8.27 11.53 3.46
N LEU A 26 9.55 11.39 3.83
CA LEU A 26 10.10 10.15 4.38
C LEU A 26 9.38 9.72 5.65
N ARG A 27 9.13 10.65 6.57
CA ARG A 27 8.43 10.37 7.82
C ARG A 27 7.00 9.90 7.55
N ALA A 28 6.28 10.57 6.67
CA ALA A 28 4.93 10.17 6.26
C ALA A 28 4.94 8.78 5.61
N LEU A 29 5.93 8.49 4.78
CA LEU A 29 6.11 7.16 4.17
C LEU A 29 6.40 6.08 5.22
N GLN A 30 7.23 6.37 6.21
CA GLN A 30 7.52 5.45 7.31
C GLN A 30 6.25 5.09 8.08
N ASP A 31 5.43 6.08 8.39
CA ASP A 31 4.15 5.86 9.07
C ASP A 31 3.19 5.05 8.21
N ASP A 32 3.09 5.37 6.94
CA ASP A 32 2.21 4.67 6.00
C ASP A 32 2.66 3.22 5.77
N VAL A 33 3.95 2.97 5.64
CA VAL A 33 4.51 1.61 5.50
C VAL A 33 4.28 0.80 6.77
N SER A 34 4.48 1.39 7.95
CA SER A 34 4.17 0.74 9.23
C SER A 34 2.70 0.37 9.34
N THR A 35 1.81 1.30 8.97
CA THR A 35 0.36 1.06 8.97
C THR A 35 -0.02 -0.04 7.98
N TYR A 36 0.57 -0.03 6.80
CA TYR A 36 0.35 -1.05 5.78
C TYR A 36 0.78 -2.43 6.28
N SER A 37 1.91 -2.53 6.97
CA SER A 37 2.38 -3.79 7.54
C SER A 37 1.40 -4.37 8.56
N ALA A 38 0.75 -3.51 9.34
CA ALA A 38 -0.25 -3.91 10.33
C ALA A 38 -1.61 -4.18 9.71
N THR A 39 -2.05 -3.33 8.80
CA THR A 39 -3.38 -3.38 8.18
C THR A 39 -3.28 -3.05 6.69
N PRO A 40 -2.94 -4.02 5.83
CA PRO A 40 -2.81 -3.79 4.40
C PRO A 40 -4.13 -3.33 3.78
N SER A 41 -4.05 -2.30 2.91
CA SER A 41 -5.18 -1.84 2.13
C SER A 41 -4.71 -1.28 0.79
N ASP A 42 -5.56 -1.34 -0.23
CA ASP A 42 -5.25 -0.84 -1.57
C ASP A 42 -5.11 0.70 -1.57
N ASP A 43 -5.93 1.39 -0.79
CA ASP A 43 -5.86 2.85 -0.63
C ASP A 43 -4.52 3.28 -0.03
N LEU A 44 -4.06 2.55 0.97
CA LEU A 44 -2.78 2.81 1.62
C LEU A 44 -1.61 2.52 0.69
N ALA A 45 -1.69 1.44 -0.09
CA ALA A 45 -0.70 1.11 -1.11
C ALA A 45 -0.59 2.23 -2.16
N ALA A 46 -1.70 2.76 -2.65
CA ALA A 46 -1.72 3.87 -3.59
C ALA A 46 -1.08 5.13 -2.99
N ARG A 47 -1.34 5.41 -1.72
CA ARG A 47 -0.74 6.54 -1.00
C ARG A 47 0.78 6.39 -0.85
N ILE A 48 1.23 5.19 -0.54
CA ILE A 48 2.66 4.89 -0.41
C ILE A 48 3.36 5.05 -1.76
N ASP A 49 2.79 4.54 -2.85
CA ASP A 49 3.35 4.68 -4.19
C ASP A 49 3.43 6.16 -4.61
N ALA A 50 2.40 6.95 -4.32
CA ALA A 50 2.40 8.39 -4.57
C ALA A 50 3.46 9.11 -3.72
N GLY A 51 3.66 8.68 -2.48
CA GLY A 51 4.68 9.22 -1.60
C GLY A 51 6.09 8.97 -2.11
N PHE A 52 6.38 7.77 -2.62
CA PHE A 52 7.67 7.47 -3.24
C PHE A 52 7.91 8.32 -4.49
N ALA A 53 6.90 8.50 -5.34
CA ALA A 53 7.00 9.35 -6.51
C ALA A 53 7.29 10.81 -6.15
N LYS A 54 6.62 11.32 -5.11
CA LYS A 54 6.87 12.66 -4.57
C LYS A 54 8.29 12.81 -4.06
N LEU A 55 8.77 11.82 -3.32
CA LEU A 55 10.13 11.81 -2.79
C LEU A 55 11.16 11.82 -3.92
N ASP A 56 10.96 11.05 -4.98
CA ASP A 56 11.84 11.02 -6.15
C ASP A 56 11.93 12.41 -6.81
N THR A 57 10.81 13.12 -6.91
CA THR A 57 10.78 14.49 -7.43
C THR A 57 11.57 15.44 -6.53
N GLN A 58 11.42 15.33 -5.21
CA GLN A 58 12.15 16.15 -4.24
C GLN A 58 13.65 15.86 -4.29
N VAL A 59 14.03 14.60 -4.42
CA VAL A 59 15.44 14.19 -4.56
C VAL A 59 16.06 14.77 -5.84
N ALA A 60 15.31 14.73 -6.95
CA ALA A 60 15.77 15.32 -8.21
C ALA A 60 16.06 16.82 -8.07
N LYS A 61 15.19 17.56 -7.36
CA LYS A 61 15.40 18.99 -7.07
C LYS A 61 16.65 19.24 -6.23
N LEU A 62 16.89 18.39 -5.22
CA LEU A 62 18.10 18.48 -4.39
C LEU A 62 19.36 18.21 -5.21
N ARG A 63 19.29 17.24 -6.11
CA ARG A 63 20.41 16.92 -7.01
C ARG A 63 20.74 18.09 -7.93
N ASP A 64 19.71 18.75 -8.48
CA ASP A 64 19.89 19.94 -9.32
C ASP A 64 20.53 21.11 -8.56
N ARG A 65 20.31 21.16 -7.22
CA ARG A 65 20.92 22.17 -6.35
C ARG A 65 22.32 21.79 -5.87
N GLY A 66 22.83 20.63 -6.28
CA GLY A 66 24.16 20.15 -5.90
C GLY A 66 24.27 19.66 -4.46
N LYS A 67 23.15 19.33 -3.79
CA LYS A 67 23.13 18.85 -2.39
C LYS A 67 23.33 17.34 -2.32
N THR A 68 24.50 16.89 -2.73
CA THR A 68 24.84 15.47 -2.89
C THR A 68 24.73 14.67 -1.58
N ALA A 69 25.19 15.23 -0.46
CA ALA A 69 25.13 14.53 0.84
C ALA A 69 23.71 14.28 1.29
N GLU A 70 22.81 15.26 1.12
CA GLU A 70 21.39 15.10 1.45
C GLU A 70 20.72 14.06 0.52
N VAL A 71 21.05 14.08 -0.78
CA VAL A 71 20.53 13.12 -1.76
C VAL A 71 20.92 11.70 -1.36
N GLU A 72 22.17 11.46 -1.00
CA GLU A 72 22.65 10.14 -0.60
C GLU A 72 21.95 9.63 0.66
N SER A 73 21.77 10.49 1.66
CA SER A 73 21.10 10.15 2.91
C SER A 73 19.63 9.78 2.66
N ILE A 74 18.92 10.58 1.87
CA ILE A 74 17.52 10.35 1.54
C ILE A 74 17.37 9.09 0.69
N ALA A 75 18.23 8.90 -0.30
CA ALA A 75 18.21 7.72 -1.17
C ALA A 75 18.40 6.43 -0.37
N SER A 76 19.30 6.43 0.59
CA SER A 76 19.54 5.28 1.48
C SER A 76 18.31 4.95 2.32
N GLN A 77 17.68 5.96 2.92
CA GLN A 77 16.44 5.78 3.70
C GLN A 77 15.27 5.34 2.84
N ARG A 78 15.17 5.91 1.63
CA ARG A 78 14.15 5.51 0.65
C ARG A 78 14.28 4.04 0.26
N ASP A 79 15.49 3.58 -0.01
CA ASP A 79 15.75 2.19 -0.40
C ASP A 79 15.39 1.23 0.75
N ALA A 80 15.69 1.59 1.99
CA ALA A 80 15.32 0.82 3.17
C ALA A 80 13.80 0.73 3.32
N LEU A 81 13.09 1.85 3.14
CA LEU A 81 11.62 1.88 3.19
C LEU A 81 10.99 1.08 2.05
N GLN A 82 11.57 1.15 0.85
CA GLN A 82 11.08 0.37 -0.29
C GLN A 82 11.23 -1.12 -0.03
N ALA A 83 12.33 -1.55 0.56
CA ALA A 83 12.54 -2.95 0.95
C ALA A 83 11.52 -3.40 2.00
N GLN A 84 11.25 -2.59 3.01
CA GLN A 84 10.23 -2.87 4.02
C GLN A 84 8.83 -2.96 3.40
N TYR A 85 8.50 -2.05 2.51
CA TYR A 85 7.21 -2.03 1.81
C TYR A 85 7.07 -3.26 0.91
N ALA A 86 8.10 -3.63 0.17
CA ALA A 86 8.10 -4.83 -0.67
C ALA A 86 7.88 -6.10 0.18
N ALA A 87 8.54 -6.20 1.32
CA ALA A 87 8.35 -7.31 2.25
C ALA A 87 6.93 -7.35 2.81
N ALA A 88 6.38 -6.19 3.17
CA ALA A 88 5.01 -6.08 3.67
C ALA A 88 3.98 -6.46 2.60
N ARG A 89 4.20 -6.07 1.35
CA ARG A 89 3.33 -6.46 0.22
C ARG A 89 3.39 -7.97 -0.02
N MET A 90 4.57 -8.56 0.04
CA MET A 90 4.74 -10.01 -0.10
C MET A 90 3.99 -10.76 0.99
N THR A 91 4.10 -10.33 2.24
CA THR A 91 3.38 -10.91 3.37
C THR A 91 1.87 -10.78 3.18
N ALA A 92 1.38 -9.62 2.75
CA ALA A 92 -0.05 -9.41 2.48
C ALA A 92 -0.55 -10.33 1.36
N SER A 93 0.24 -10.52 0.30
CA SER A 93 -0.09 -11.43 -0.80
C SER A 93 -0.14 -12.88 -0.34
N LEU A 94 0.79 -13.31 0.52
CA LEU A 94 0.80 -14.65 1.10
C LEU A 94 -0.41 -14.90 1.99
N LEU A 95 -0.81 -13.91 2.80
CA LEU A 95 -2.01 -14.01 3.63
C LEU A 95 -3.28 -14.15 2.78
N LYS A 96 -3.40 -13.36 1.71
CA LYS A 96 -4.52 -13.48 0.77
C LYS A 96 -4.55 -14.85 0.08
N ALA A 97 -3.40 -15.36 -0.33
CA ALA A 97 -3.29 -16.69 -0.92
C ALA A 97 -3.68 -17.79 0.07
N LYS A 98 -3.28 -17.65 1.33
CA LYS A 98 -3.65 -18.57 2.40
C LYS A 98 -5.17 -18.56 2.67
N GLU A 99 -5.79 -17.39 2.72
CA GLU A 99 -7.24 -17.25 2.87
C GLU A 99 -7.97 -17.88 1.68
N ALA A 100 -7.51 -17.64 0.46
CA ALA A 100 -8.07 -18.25 -0.74
C ALA A 100 -7.96 -19.78 -0.69
N ALA A 101 -6.82 -20.31 -0.26
CA ALA A 101 -6.62 -21.75 -0.11
C ALA A 101 -7.56 -22.37 0.94
N VAL A 102 -7.76 -21.69 2.07
CA VAL A 102 -8.72 -22.11 3.11
C VAL A 102 -10.14 -22.11 2.57
N ASN A 103 -10.53 -21.08 1.82
CA ASN A 103 -11.87 -20.98 1.22
C ASN A 103 -12.10 -22.08 0.19
N VAL A 104 -11.10 -22.40 -0.63
CA VAL A 104 -11.17 -23.51 -1.59
C VAL A 104 -11.29 -24.83 -0.84
N GLY A 105 -10.52 -25.05 0.21
CA GLY A 105 -10.60 -26.25 1.04
C GLY A 105 -11.97 -26.45 1.66
N GLN A 106 -12.59 -25.36 2.15
CA GLN A 106 -13.95 -25.40 2.69
C GLN A 106 -14.98 -25.72 1.60
N ALA A 107 -14.82 -25.15 0.39
CA ALA A 107 -15.70 -25.46 -0.74
C ALA A 107 -15.61 -26.93 -1.13
N PHE A 108 -14.41 -27.51 -1.18
CA PHE A 108 -14.22 -28.93 -1.45
C PHE A 108 -14.85 -29.81 -0.38
N ARG A 109 -14.74 -29.41 0.88
CA ARG A 109 -15.37 -30.13 2.00
C ARG A 109 -16.89 -30.17 1.84
N LYS A 110 -17.51 -29.02 1.51
CA LYS A 110 -18.96 -28.93 1.31
C LYS A 110 -19.44 -29.79 0.15
N VAL A 111 -18.69 -29.81 -0.95
CA VAL A 111 -18.99 -30.67 -2.10
C VAL A 111 -18.89 -32.14 -1.71
N GLY A 112 -17.86 -32.52 -0.98
CA GLY A 112 -17.68 -33.88 -0.48
C GLY A 112 -18.82 -34.32 0.42
N GLU A 113 -19.29 -33.48 1.35
CA GLU A 113 -20.42 -33.75 2.22
C GLU A 113 -21.72 -33.90 1.42
N ALA A 114 -21.94 -33.02 0.43
CA ALA A 114 -23.14 -33.11 -0.42
C ALA A 114 -23.16 -34.40 -1.26
N LEU A 115 -22.02 -34.81 -1.80
CA LEU A 115 -21.88 -36.06 -2.52
C LEU A 115 -22.08 -37.26 -1.63
N GLY A 116 -21.55 -37.22 -0.40
CA GLY A 116 -21.75 -38.27 0.58
C GLY A 116 -23.23 -38.46 0.96
N GLN A 117 -23.97 -37.38 1.15
CA GLN A 117 -25.40 -37.41 1.41
C GLN A 117 -26.19 -37.92 0.20
N ALA A 118 -25.84 -37.48 -1.02
CA ALA A 118 -26.52 -37.94 -2.22
C ALA A 118 -26.35 -39.45 -2.43
N LEU A 119 -25.14 -39.98 -2.21
CA LEU A 119 -24.87 -41.41 -2.29
C LEU A 119 -25.63 -42.20 -1.20
N LYS A 120 -25.71 -41.67 0.01
CA LYS A 120 -26.44 -42.29 1.11
C LYS A 120 -27.94 -42.34 0.83
N ASN A 121 -28.51 -41.26 0.27
CA ASN A 121 -29.92 -41.21 -0.10
C ASN A 121 -30.23 -42.16 -1.27
N ALA A 122 -29.33 -42.26 -2.25
CA ALA A 122 -29.50 -43.21 -3.36
C ALA A 122 -29.46 -44.67 -2.88
N SER A 123 -28.57 -44.98 -1.92
CA SER A 123 -28.49 -46.31 -1.31
C SER A 123 -29.76 -46.66 -0.53
N THR A 124 -30.37 -45.69 0.17
CA THR A 124 -31.59 -45.90 0.95
C THR A 124 -32.82 -46.08 0.06
N ASN A 125 -32.86 -45.44 -1.11
CA ASN A 125 -33.97 -45.57 -2.05
C ASN A 125 -33.97 -46.86 -2.87
N GLN A 126 -32.90 -47.63 -2.86
CA GLN A 126 -32.81 -48.93 -3.56
C GLN A 126 -33.31 -50.09 -2.74
N GLU A 127 -33.59 -49.89 -1.47
CA GLU A 127 -34.22 -50.88 -0.62
C GLU A 127 -35.75 -50.73 -0.66
#